data_3ae3036e5d3163238e8f4dc1756dce67
#
_entry.id   3ae3036e5d3163238e8f4dc1756dce67
#
_cell.length_a   1.000
_cell.length_b   1.000
_cell.length_c   1.000
_cell.angle_alpha   90.00
_cell.angle_beta   90.00
_cell.angle_gamma   90.00
#
_symmetry.space_group_name_H-M   'P 1'
#
loop_
_entity.id
_entity.type
_entity.pdbx_description
1 polymer ?
#
loop_
_entity_poly.entity_id
_entity_poly.type
_entity_poly.pdbx_seq_one_letter_code
_entity_poly.pdbx_strand_id
1 'polypeptide(L)'
;VKLLWDESYLYVFAKLYENHIWGDITKRDAVIYYNNDFEIFINPNNHVFSYGEIEINALGTIWDLYLNRPYRLKGKADNSWNIKDLKSAVNINGTINDPNNIDNYWTVEMAIPLVEISQLKRPLDYDYPLPGDVWRINFSRVNWDHDLESGKYFRKKINRKYLPEYNWVW
;
A
#
# COMPACT_ATOMS: atom_id res chain seq x y z
N VAL A 1 -2.04 2.75 -12.43
CA VAL A 1 -2.03 3.82 -11.44
C VAL A 1 -2.12 5.16 -12.12
N LYS A 2 -2.78 6.15 -11.49
CA LYS A 2 -2.83 7.56 -11.90
C LYS A 2 -2.53 8.42 -10.70
N LEU A 3 -1.87 9.56 -10.93
CA LEU A 3 -1.52 10.54 -9.93
C LEU A 3 -2.03 11.93 -10.31
N LEU A 4 -2.49 12.65 -9.31
CA LEU A 4 -2.77 14.08 -9.36
C LEU A 4 -2.29 14.71 -8.05
N TRP A 5 -2.13 16.00 -8.00
CA TRP A 5 -1.82 16.73 -6.77
C TRP A 5 -2.41 18.14 -6.82
N ASP A 6 -2.60 18.69 -5.65
CA ASP A 6 -2.88 20.10 -5.41
C ASP A 6 -1.91 20.65 -4.34
N GLU A 7 -2.23 21.76 -3.75
CA GLU A 7 -1.41 22.39 -2.72
C GLU A 7 -1.37 21.62 -1.39
N SER A 8 -2.29 20.68 -1.18
CA SER A 8 -2.49 19.98 0.10
C SER A 8 -2.26 18.48 0.02
N TYR A 9 -2.60 17.86 -1.11
CA TYR A 9 -2.66 16.40 -1.23
C TYR A 9 -1.99 15.88 -2.50
N LEU A 10 -1.36 14.72 -2.36
CA LEU A 10 -1.09 13.81 -3.47
C LEU A 10 -2.27 12.83 -3.59
N TYR A 11 -2.94 12.83 -4.74
CA TYR A 11 -4.02 11.90 -5.04
C TYR A 11 -3.48 10.72 -5.82
N VAL A 12 -3.81 9.53 -5.36
CA VAL A 12 -3.45 8.27 -6.02
C VAL A 12 -4.72 7.52 -6.37
N PHE A 13 -4.83 7.11 -7.63
CA PHE A 13 -5.85 6.17 -8.08
C PHE A 13 -5.17 4.92 -8.62
N ALA A 14 -5.62 3.74 -8.16
CA ALA A 14 -5.21 2.45 -8.68
C ALA A 14 -6.42 1.61 -9.09
N LYS A 15 -6.29 0.85 -10.18
CA LYS A 15 -7.24 -0.18 -10.61
C LYS A 15 -6.52 -1.51 -10.67
N LEU A 16 -7.01 -2.48 -9.91
CA LEU A 16 -6.42 -3.80 -9.72
C LEU A 16 -7.37 -4.86 -10.26
N TYR A 17 -6.98 -5.52 -11.34
CA TYR A 17 -7.76 -6.62 -11.90
C TYR A 17 -7.55 -7.88 -11.07
N GLU A 18 -8.64 -8.53 -10.72
CA GLU A 18 -8.62 -9.69 -9.83
C GLU A 18 -9.91 -10.49 -10.01
N ASN A 19 -9.76 -11.78 -10.30
CA ASN A 19 -10.91 -12.66 -10.55
C ASN A 19 -11.62 -13.13 -9.27
N HIS A 20 -10.94 -13.04 -8.14
CA HIS A 20 -11.48 -13.37 -6.83
C HIS A 20 -11.00 -12.34 -5.81
N ILE A 21 -11.85 -11.38 -5.52
CA ILE A 21 -11.55 -10.31 -4.57
C ILE A 21 -11.86 -10.82 -3.17
N TRP A 22 -10.85 -10.88 -2.33
CA TRP A 22 -10.97 -11.38 -0.98
C TRP A 22 -10.11 -10.64 0.02
N GLY A 23 -10.47 -10.73 1.29
CA GLY A 23 -9.73 -10.18 2.41
C GLY A 23 -10.44 -10.48 3.72
N ASP A 24 -9.69 -10.59 4.80
CA ASP A 24 -10.18 -10.87 6.15
C ASP A 24 -9.58 -9.94 7.20
N ILE A 25 -8.60 -9.11 6.84
CA ILE A 25 -7.93 -8.20 7.75
C ILE A 25 -8.70 -6.88 7.78
N THR A 26 -9.29 -6.56 8.94
CA THR A 26 -10.10 -5.37 9.17
C THR A 26 -9.51 -4.42 10.20
N LYS A 27 -8.43 -4.83 10.89
CA LYS A 27 -7.77 -4.00 11.90
C LYS A 27 -6.69 -3.14 11.23
N ARG A 28 -6.78 -1.82 11.40
CA ARG A 28 -5.71 -0.88 10.99
C ARG A 28 -4.39 -1.29 11.61
N ASP A 29 -3.31 -1.09 10.88
CA ASP A 29 -1.92 -1.40 11.25
C ASP A 29 -1.65 -2.88 11.54
N ALA A 30 -2.52 -3.76 11.07
CA ALA A 30 -2.22 -5.18 10.95
C ALA A 30 -1.37 -5.42 9.69
N VAL A 31 -0.74 -6.58 9.61
CA VAL A 31 0.08 -6.99 8.47
C VAL A 31 -0.80 -7.23 7.25
N ILE A 32 -1.01 -6.19 6.43
CA ILE A 32 -1.98 -6.17 5.32
C ILE A 32 -1.57 -7.09 4.18
N TYR A 33 -0.29 -7.20 3.85
CA TYR A 33 0.21 -8.09 2.78
C TYR A 33 -0.14 -9.58 2.99
N TYR A 34 -0.79 -9.93 4.08
CA TYR A 34 -1.40 -11.25 4.23
C TYR A 34 -2.70 -11.40 3.44
N ASN A 35 -3.33 -10.31 3.04
CA ASN A 35 -4.34 -10.27 2.00
C ASN A 35 -3.71 -9.86 0.65
N ASN A 36 -4.49 -9.85 -0.43
CA ASN A 36 -4.15 -9.10 -1.61
C ASN A 36 -4.29 -7.61 -1.30
N ASP A 37 -3.32 -6.81 -1.73
CA ASP A 37 -3.27 -5.39 -1.41
C ASP A 37 -2.71 -4.55 -2.56
N PHE A 38 -2.72 -3.25 -2.33
CA PHE A 38 -2.01 -2.25 -3.12
C PHE A 38 -1.08 -1.49 -2.19
N GLU A 39 0.14 -1.26 -2.64
CA GLU A 39 1.20 -0.65 -1.86
C GLU A 39 1.75 0.60 -2.53
N ILE A 40 2.08 1.59 -1.72
CA ILE A 40 2.75 2.83 -2.11
C ILE A 40 3.99 3.02 -1.25
N PHE A 41 5.15 3.08 -1.89
CA PHE A 41 6.41 3.45 -1.25
C PHE A 41 6.72 4.89 -1.66
N ILE A 42 6.93 5.78 -0.71
CA ILE A 42 7.11 7.21 -0.98
C ILE A 42 8.24 7.82 -0.18
N ASN A 43 9.12 8.56 -0.87
CA ASN A 43 10.26 9.22 -0.27
C ASN A 43 10.47 10.62 -0.85
N PRO A 44 10.35 11.67 -0.04
CA PRO A 44 10.58 13.04 -0.49
C PRO A 44 12.06 13.41 -0.64
N ASN A 45 13.00 12.50 -0.33
CA ASN A 45 14.44 12.75 -0.39
C ASN A 45 15.13 12.24 -1.66
N ASN A 46 14.39 11.72 -2.63
CA ASN A 46 14.91 11.13 -3.87
C ASN A 46 16.03 10.08 -3.67
N HIS A 47 15.96 9.31 -2.60
CA HIS A 47 16.86 8.18 -2.35
C HIS A 47 16.07 6.99 -1.78
N VAL A 48 16.74 5.87 -1.50
CA VAL A 48 16.09 4.60 -1.10
C VAL A 48 16.03 4.38 0.42
N PHE A 49 16.36 5.38 1.21
CA PHE A 49 16.36 5.30 2.67
C PHE A 49 15.36 6.29 3.26
N SER A 50 14.83 5.99 4.44
CA SER A 50 13.92 6.88 5.17
C SER A 50 12.66 7.21 4.38
N TYR A 51 11.83 6.20 4.12
CA TYR A 51 10.62 6.31 3.33
C TYR A 51 9.38 5.85 4.10
N GLY A 52 8.22 6.30 3.66
CA GLY A 52 6.92 5.80 4.08
C GLY A 52 6.42 4.70 3.16
N GLU A 53 5.72 3.76 3.73
CA GLU A 53 5.00 2.69 3.03
C GLU A 53 3.54 2.72 3.46
N ILE A 54 2.63 2.56 2.51
CA ILE A 54 1.19 2.53 2.74
C ILE A 54 0.66 1.31 2.03
N GLU A 55 0.05 0.39 2.77
CA GLU A 55 -0.65 -0.77 2.24
C GLU A 55 -2.16 -0.63 2.44
N ILE A 56 -2.95 -1.08 1.48
CA ILE A 56 -4.41 -1.12 1.58
C ILE A 56 -4.96 -2.37 0.92
N ASN A 57 -5.83 -3.11 1.62
CA ASN A 57 -6.53 -4.25 1.06
C ASN A 57 -7.89 -3.87 0.44
N ALA A 58 -8.56 -4.84 -0.16
CA ALA A 58 -9.86 -4.63 -0.79
C ALA A 58 -11.00 -4.30 0.19
N LEU A 59 -10.79 -4.50 1.50
CA LEU A 59 -11.72 -4.08 2.55
C LEU A 59 -11.54 -2.60 2.94
N GLY A 60 -10.52 -1.92 2.40
CA GLY A 60 -10.18 -0.55 2.77
C GLY A 60 -9.37 -0.44 4.07
N THR A 61 -8.85 -1.55 4.56
CA THR A 61 -8.00 -1.54 5.75
C THR A 61 -6.60 -1.07 5.36
N ILE A 62 -6.06 -0.14 6.13
CA ILE A 62 -4.77 0.50 5.89
C ILE A 62 -3.74 0.05 6.91
N TRP A 63 -2.52 -0.08 6.45
CA TRP A 63 -1.31 -0.13 7.26
C TRP A 63 -0.32 0.88 6.69
N ASP A 64 0.03 1.89 7.45
CA ASP A 64 1.07 2.86 7.11
C ASP A 64 2.22 2.73 8.10
N LEU A 65 3.43 2.76 7.58
CA LEU A 65 4.65 2.50 8.35
C LEU A 65 5.83 3.27 7.78
N TYR A 66 6.86 3.41 8.60
CA TYR A 66 8.12 4.02 8.20
C TYR A 66 9.23 2.99 8.16
N LEU A 67 10.11 3.10 7.15
CA LEU A 67 11.34 2.34 7.05
C LEU A 67 12.56 3.25 6.92
N ASN A 68 13.54 3.04 7.77
CA ASN A 68 14.83 3.73 7.67
C ASN A 68 15.69 3.21 6.50
N ARG A 69 15.42 1.98 6.04
CA ARG A 69 16.09 1.33 4.90
C ARG A 69 15.23 0.22 4.31
N PRO A 70 15.47 -0.19 3.06
CA PRO A 70 14.75 -1.31 2.44
C PRO A 70 14.84 -2.63 3.24
N TYR A 71 13.81 -3.46 3.17
CA TYR A 71 13.76 -4.77 3.84
C TYR A 71 14.96 -5.66 3.48
N ARG A 72 15.40 -5.68 2.22
CA ARG A 72 16.59 -6.42 1.77
C ARG A 72 17.90 -5.96 2.44
N LEU A 73 17.93 -4.76 2.97
CA LEU A 73 19.03 -4.21 3.78
C LEU A 73 18.75 -4.33 5.28
N LYS A 74 17.85 -5.23 5.67
CA LYS A 74 17.42 -5.47 7.06
C LYS A 74 16.72 -4.27 7.69
N GLY A 75 15.98 -3.51 6.90
CA GLY A 75 15.04 -2.51 7.39
C GLY A 75 13.97 -3.15 8.25
N LYS A 76 13.52 -2.43 9.25
CA LYS A 76 12.43 -2.84 10.14
C LYS A 76 11.33 -1.78 10.05
N ALA A 77 10.10 -2.25 9.91
CA ALA A 77 8.93 -1.41 9.94
C ALA A 77 8.79 -0.73 11.31
N ASP A 78 8.62 0.57 11.29
CA ASP A 78 8.18 1.35 12.44
C ASP A 78 6.68 1.62 12.28
N ASN A 79 5.87 0.83 12.96
CA ASN A 79 4.41 0.90 12.92
C ASN A 79 3.84 2.03 13.80
N SER A 80 4.68 2.80 14.48
CA SER A 80 4.25 3.96 15.25
C SER A 80 4.07 5.21 14.38
N TRP A 81 4.64 5.18 13.16
CA TRP A 81 4.44 6.23 12.18
C TRP A 81 3.08 6.10 11.52
N ASN A 82 2.32 7.16 11.53
CA ASN A 82 0.98 7.22 10.94
C ASN A 82 0.84 8.50 10.13
N ILE A 83 0.23 8.40 8.97
CA ILE A 83 -0.13 9.56 8.14
C ILE A 83 -1.45 10.14 8.68
N LYS A 84 -1.34 11.26 9.34
CA LYS A 84 -2.52 11.97 9.85
C LYS A 84 -3.38 12.47 8.67
N ASP A 85 -4.69 12.38 8.82
CA ASP A 85 -5.67 12.83 7.82
C ASP A 85 -5.56 12.16 6.43
N LEU A 86 -4.92 10.98 6.36
CA LEU A 86 -4.96 10.13 5.18
C LEU A 86 -6.41 9.75 4.87
N LYS A 87 -6.86 10.01 3.64
CA LYS A 87 -8.18 9.61 3.17
C LYS A 87 -8.05 8.51 2.13
N SER A 88 -8.92 7.53 2.21
CA SER A 88 -8.98 6.45 1.22
C SER A 88 -10.40 6.01 0.95
N ALA A 89 -10.61 5.47 -0.24
CA ALA A 89 -11.83 4.79 -0.62
C ALA A 89 -11.50 3.57 -1.50
N VAL A 90 -12.24 2.50 -1.31
CA VAL A 90 -12.18 1.30 -2.15
C VAL A 90 -13.54 1.10 -2.79
N ASN A 91 -13.54 0.76 -4.07
CA ASN A 91 -14.75 0.33 -4.77
C ASN A 91 -14.49 -1.01 -5.44
N ILE A 92 -15.45 -1.93 -5.33
CA ILE A 92 -15.36 -3.30 -5.85
C ILE A 92 -16.33 -3.45 -7.03
N ASN A 93 -15.79 -3.88 -8.15
CA ASN A 93 -16.58 -4.33 -9.31
C ASN A 93 -16.59 -5.85 -9.33
N GLY A 94 -17.47 -6.40 -8.52
CA GLY A 94 -17.58 -7.82 -8.21
C GLY A 94 -18.23 -8.05 -6.85
N THR A 95 -17.86 -9.13 -6.21
CA THR A 95 -18.33 -9.53 -4.87
C THR A 95 -17.15 -9.93 -4.01
N ILE A 96 -17.03 -9.32 -2.84
CA ILE A 96 -15.93 -9.65 -1.92
C ILE A 96 -16.21 -10.95 -1.16
N ASN A 97 -15.20 -11.81 -1.06
CA ASN A 97 -15.27 -13.07 -0.31
C ASN A 97 -16.34 -14.07 -0.81
N ASP A 98 -16.77 -13.99 -2.06
CA ASP A 98 -17.71 -14.94 -2.65
C ASP A 98 -17.02 -15.79 -3.73
N PRO A 99 -16.65 -17.04 -3.44
CA PRO A 99 -15.96 -17.91 -4.39
C PRO A 99 -16.84 -18.42 -5.54
N ASN A 100 -18.15 -18.18 -5.50
CA ASN A 100 -19.06 -18.62 -6.56
C ASN A 100 -19.14 -17.64 -7.73
N ASN A 101 -18.60 -16.44 -7.57
CA ASN A 101 -18.58 -15.41 -8.60
C ASN A 101 -17.15 -15.17 -9.11
N ILE A 102 -17.08 -14.69 -10.34
CA ILE A 102 -15.84 -14.18 -10.93
C ILE A 102 -15.93 -12.67 -10.92
N ASP A 103 -14.97 -12.05 -10.26
CA ASP A 103 -14.86 -10.61 -10.14
C ASP A 103 -14.12 -10.01 -11.32
N ASN A 104 -14.16 -8.70 -11.44
CA ASN A 104 -13.45 -7.99 -12.51
C ASN A 104 -12.24 -7.21 -11.99
N TYR A 105 -12.48 -6.35 -11.00
CA TYR A 105 -11.43 -5.49 -10.42
C TYR A 105 -11.94 -4.81 -9.14
N TRP A 106 -11.01 -4.28 -8.40
CA TRP A 106 -11.28 -3.27 -7.39
C TRP A 106 -10.43 -2.03 -7.65
N THR A 107 -10.85 -0.91 -7.09
CA THR A 107 -10.15 0.37 -7.22
C THR A 107 -9.85 0.96 -5.86
N VAL A 108 -8.74 1.68 -5.81
CA VAL A 108 -8.30 2.45 -4.65
C VAL A 108 -8.19 3.91 -5.06
N GLU A 109 -8.73 4.78 -4.24
CA GLU A 109 -8.47 6.21 -4.27
C GLU A 109 -7.90 6.64 -2.93
N MET A 110 -6.81 7.40 -2.95
CA MET A 110 -6.19 7.96 -1.75
C MET A 110 -5.93 9.44 -1.94
N ALA A 111 -6.13 10.21 -0.86
CA ALA A 111 -5.62 11.57 -0.74
C ALA A 111 -4.61 11.59 0.42
N ILE A 112 -3.34 11.70 0.07
CA ILE A 112 -2.20 11.63 0.98
C ILE A 112 -1.76 13.06 1.28
N PRO A 113 -1.84 13.55 2.54
CA PRO A 113 -1.43 14.91 2.86
C PRO A 113 0.05 15.13 2.59
N LEU A 114 0.37 16.12 1.77
CA LEU A 114 1.76 16.42 1.38
C LEU A 114 2.62 16.81 2.60
N VAL A 115 2.05 17.52 3.57
CA VAL A 115 2.73 17.90 4.81
C VAL A 115 3.20 16.70 5.62
N GLU A 116 2.41 15.62 5.67
CA GLU A 116 2.76 14.42 6.43
C GLU A 116 3.95 13.68 5.78
N ILE A 117 3.97 13.60 4.46
CA ILE A 117 5.09 12.98 3.73
C ILE A 117 6.33 13.86 3.78
N SER A 118 6.17 15.20 3.69
CA SER A 118 7.30 16.13 3.78
C SER A 118 8.08 16.00 5.08
N GLN A 119 7.45 15.58 6.19
CA GLN A 119 8.12 15.30 7.46
C GLN A 119 9.21 14.20 7.36
N LEU A 120 9.16 13.35 6.34
CA LEU A 120 10.21 12.37 6.05
C LEU A 120 11.44 13.00 5.39
N LYS A 121 11.35 14.24 4.93
CA LYS A 121 12.47 14.96 4.31
C LYS A 121 13.54 15.30 5.35
N ARG A 122 14.79 15.12 4.99
CA ARG A 122 15.95 15.44 5.85
C ARG A 122 17.02 16.15 5.02
N PRO A 123 17.54 17.31 5.41
CA PRO A 123 17.05 18.14 6.52
C PRO A 123 15.65 18.69 6.25
N LEU A 124 14.91 18.98 7.32
CA LEU A 124 13.59 19.61 7.27
C LEU A 124 13.80 21.11 7.05
N ASP A 125 13.82 21.52 5.79
CA ASP A 125 13.95 22.93 5.43
C ASP A 125 12.58 23.63 5.34
N TYR A 126 11.52 22.86 5.04
CA TYR A 126 10.14 23.32 4.91
C TYR A 126 9.15 22.12 4.93
N ASP A 127 7.90 22.40 5.26
CA ASP A 127 6.85 21.39 5.47
C ASP A 127 6.08 21.04 4.19
N TYR A 128 6.37 21.68 3.07
CA TYR A 128 5.66 21.48 1.79
C TYR A 128 6.65 21.22 0.66
N PRO A 129 6.25 20.45 -0.37
CA PRO A 129 7.04 20.34 -1.58
C PRO A 129 7.12 21.68 -2.30
N LEU A 130 8.31 22.03 -2.76
CA LEU A 130 8.55 23.23 -3.55
C LEU A 130 8.74 22.88 -5.02
N PRO A 131 8.51 23.83 -5.95
CA PRO A 131 8.83 23.63 -7.36
C PRO A 131 10.30 23.26 -7.54
N GLY A 132 10.54 22.10 -8.18
CA GLY A 132 11.88 21.53 -8.37
C GLY A 132 12.23 20.41 -7.37
N ASP A 133 11.44 20.16 -6.35
CA ASP A 133 11.60 18.99 -5.49
C ASP A 133 11.38 17.71 -6.29
N VAL A 134 12.21 16.72 -6.04
CA VAL A 134 12.13 15.40 -6.67
C VAL A 134 11.83 14.36 -5.59
N TRP A 135 10.65 13.78 -5.67
CA TRP A 135 10.21 12.69 -4.81
C TRP A 135 10.36 11.36 -5.54
N ARG A 136 10.72 10.34 -4.81
CA ARG A 136 10.72 8.97 -5.31
C ARG A 136 9.45 8.27 -4.87
N ILE A 137 8.77 7.62 -5.82
CA ILE A 137 7.57 6.83 -5.53
C ILE A 137 7.63 5.50 -6.27
N ASN A 138 7.18 4.43 -5.62
CA ASN A 138 6.99 3.12 -6.22
C ASN A 138 5.58 2.61 -5.89
N PHE A 139 5.00 1.84 -6.80
CA PHE A 139 3.72 1.17 -6.61
C PHE A 139 3.92 -0.32 -6.75
N SER A 140 3.38 -1.07 -5.82
CA SER A 140 3.41 -2.51 -5.79
C SER A 140 2.01 -3.07 -5.49
N ARG A 141 1.86 -4.35 -5.63
CA ARG A 141 0.72 -5.10 -5.09
C ARG A 141 1.20 -6.47 -4.67
N VAL A 142 0.67 -6.94 -3.57
CA VAL A 142 0.68 -8.35 -3.24
C VAL A 142 -0.56 -8.99 -3.87
N ASN A 143 -0.36 -10.09 -4.60
CA ASN A 143 -1.42 -10.82 -5.26
C ASN A 143 -1.18 -12.32 -5.05
N TRP A 144 -1.71 -12.84 -3.97
CA TRP A 144 -1.58 -14.24 -3.63
C TRP A 144 -2.44 -15.12 -4.53
N ASP A 145 -1.88 -16.23 -4.98
CA ASP A 145 -2.70 -17.37 -5.33
C ASP A 145 -3.45 -17.83 -4.08
N HIS A 146 -4.65 -18.36 -4.26
CA HIS A 146 -5.51 -18.78 -3.18
C HIS A 146 -5.94 -20.23 -3.31
N ASP A 147 -6.27 -20.84 -2.18
CA ASP A 147 -6.99 -22.10 -2.04
C ASP A 147 -8.35 -21.81 -1.40
N LEU A 148 -9.31 -22.69 -1.62
CA LEU A 148 -10.64 -22.61 -1.03
C LEU A 148 -10.86 -23.78 -0.06
N GLU A 149 -11.17 -23.47 1.18
CA GLU A 149 -11.53 -24.46 2.20
C GLU A 149 -12.85 -24.04 2.85
N SER A 150 -13.86 -24.91 2.78
CA SER A 150 -15.18 -24.65 3.35
C SER A 150 -15.80 -23.32 2.90
N GLY A 151 -15.59 -22.94 1.64
CA GLY A 151 -16.11 -21.68 1.06
C GLY A 151 -15.37 -20.42 1.48
N LYS A 152 -14.20 -20.55 2.09
CA LYS A 152 -13.34 -19.41 2.48
C LYS A 152 -12.03 -19.43 1.69
N TYR A 153 -11.52 -18.26 1.40
CA TYR A 153 -10.24 -18.05 0.77
C TYR A 153 -9.09 -18.18 1.76
N PHE A 154 -8.02 -18.82 1.32
CA PHE A 154 -6.75 -18.90 2.03
C PHE A 154 -5.61 -18.66 1.07
N ARG A 155 -4.57 -18.01 1.53
CA ARG A 155 -3.33 -17.83 0.76
C ARG A 155 -2.72 -19.18 0.43
N LYS A 156 -2.41 -19.39 -0.83
CA LYS A 156 -1.71 -20.60 -1.26
C LYS A 156 -0.25 -20.56 -0.84
N LYS A 157 0.22 -21.59 -0.19
CA LYS A 157 1.63 -21.74 0.19
C LYS A 157 2.45 -22.31 -0.96
N ILE A 158 3.49 -21.62 -1.37
CA ILE A 158 4.46 -22.15 -2.32
C ILE A 158 5.57 -22.86 -1.54
N ASN A 159 5.77 -24.17 -1.81
CA ASN A 159 6.76 -25.00 -1.11
C ASN A 159 6.64 -24.91 0.43
N ARG A 160 5.42 -24.86 0.95
CA ARG A 160 5.09 -24.72 2.37
C ARG A 160 5.62 -23.43 3.03
N LYS A 161 6.00 -22.45 2.26
CA LYS A 161 6.43 -21.13 2.74
C LYS A 161 5.59 -20.03 2.12
N TYR A 162 5.30 -18.99 2.90
CA TYR A 162 4.89 -17.72 2.35
C TYR A 162 6.18 -16.97 2.01
N LEU A 163 6.32 -16.56 0.76
CA LEU A 163 7.43 -15.73 0.34
C LEU A 163 7.09 -14.28 0.67
N PRO A 164 8.02 -13.53 1.24
CA PRO A 164 7.82 -12.10 1.43
C PRO A 164 7.79 -11.42 0.07
N GLU A 165 7.31 -10.20 0.05
CA GLU A 165 7.36 -9.34 -1.11
C GLU A 165 8.79 -9.18 -1.63
N TYR A 166 8.86 -9.08 -2.95
CA TYR A 166 10.12 -8.83 -3.63
C TYR A 166 10.19 -7.37 -4.13
N ASN A 167 10.02 -6.40 -3.24
CA ASN A 167 10.15 -4.98 -3.56
C ASN A 167 11.61 -4.58 -3.75
N TRP A 168 12.24 -5.20 -4.73
CA TRP A 168 13.67 -5.07 -4.97
C TRP A 168 14.05 -3.84 -5.78
N VAL A 169 13.11 -3.23 -6.41
CA VAL A 169 13.30 -2.19 -7.45
C VAL A 169 12.95 -0.79 -6.95
N TRP A 170 13.14 -0.59 -5.71
CA TRP A 170 12.94 0.72 -5.09
C TRP A 170 13.98 1.76 -5.51
#